data_ccb162f956692b183bb4c01a26f1be41
#
_entry.id   ccb162f956692b183bb4c01a26f1be41
#
_cell.length_a   1.000
_cell.length_b   1.000
_cell.length_c   1.000
_cell.angle_alpha   90.00
_cell.angle_beta   90.00
_cell.angle_gamma   90.00
#
_symmetry.space_group_name_H-M   'P 1'
#
loop_
_entity.id
_entity.type
_entity.pdbx_description
1 polymer ?
#
loop_
_entity_poly.entity_id
_entity_poly.type
_entity_poly.pdbx_seq_one_letter_code
_entity_poly.pdbx_strand_id
1 'polypeptide(L)'
;MRQMLESSARMSRYIHFAITQKHENVWIAQREGRAKDSNDRTQDSVLKMLAMGGGRDVIDSLKELNIVPAALSYEYDPCDFLKAQEMQLKRDVEGFKKSQADDLMNMQTGIFGYKGHVHFQTSTCINDELEALRGLPKTELFARVSELIDKHIHLGYRLYPGNYVACDLLQGS
;
A
#
# COMPACT_ATOMS: atom_id res chain seq x y z
N MET A 1 19.02 -3.00 14.78
CA MET A 1 19.29 -2.78 13.34
C MET A 1 19.65 -4.07 12.60
N ARG A 2 20.68 -4.81 13.00
CA ARG A 2 21.09 -6.09 12.34
C ARG A 2 19.97 -7.12 12.25
N GLN A 3 19.23 -7.36 13.32
CA GLN A 3 18.14 -8.34 13.38
C GLN A 3 16.97 -8.00 12.42
N MET A 4 16.65 -6.70 12.25
CA MET A 4 15.65 -6.27 11.27
C MET A 4 16.10 -6.54 9.83
N LEU A 5 17.35 -6.26 9.50
CA LEU A 5 17.89 -6.54 8.17
C LEU A 5 17.88 -8.05 7.86
N GLU A 6 18.27 -8.87 8.83
CA GLU A 6 18.23 -10.33 8.69
C GLU A 6 16.80 -10.87 8.48
N SER A 7 15.82 -10.30 9.21
CA SER A 7 14.40 -10.64 9.04
C SER A 7 13.88 -10.21 7.68
N SER A 8 14.19 -8.99 7.23
CA SER A 8 13.81 -8.48 5.90
C SER A 8 14.41 -9.32 4.78
N ALA A 9 15.69 -9.66 4.87
CA ALA A 9 16.35 -10.51 3.87
C ALA A 9 15.75 -11.93 3.83
N ARG A 10 15.38 -12.49 4.98
CA ARG A 10 14.71 -13.80 5.04
C ARG A 10 13.31 -13.72 4.42
N MET A 11 12.52 -12.70 4.72
CA MET A 11 11.21 -12.48 4.14
C MET A 11 11.30 -12.33 2.63
N SER A 12 12.22 -11.50 2.15
CA SER A 12 12.45 -11.30 0.72
C SER A 12 12.78 -12.62 -0.01
N ARG A 13 13.73 -13.40 0.50
CA ARG A 13 14.06 -14.71 -0.08
C ARG A 13 12.87 -15.67 -0.09
N TYR A 14 12.03 -15.65 0.95
CA TYR A 14 10.83 -16.46 0.99
C TYR A 14 9.82 -16.05 -0.08
N ILE A 15 9.60 -14.73 -0.26
CA ILE A 15 8.71 -14.19 -1.31
C ILE A 15 9.22 -14.61 -2.70
N HIS A 16 10.50 -14.42 -2.99
CA HIS A 16 11.10 -14.87 -4.25
C HIS A 16 10.94 -16.36 -4.46
N PHE A 17 11.22 -17.18 -3.45
CA PHE A 17 11.02 -18.63 -3.50
C PHE A 17 9.55 -19.01 -3.77
N ALA A 18 8.60 -18.36 -3.10
CA ALA A 18 7.18 -18.61 -3.30
C ALA A 18 6.76 -18.33 -4.74
N ILE A 19 7.21 -17.22 -5.31
CA ILE A 19 6.84 -16.81 -6.67
C ILE A 19 7.60 -17.63 -7.73
N THR A 20 8.93 -17.74 -7.63
CA THR A 20 9.76 -18.31 -8.70
C THR A 20 9.85 -19.83 -8.68
N GLN A 21 9.70 -20.48 -7.52
CA GLN A 21 9.86 -21.92 -7.36
C GLN A 21 8.55 -22.64 -7.07
N LYS A 22 7.68 -21.99 -6.29
CA LYS A 22 6.37 -22.56 -5.94
C LYS A 22 5.25 -22.12 -6.87
N HIS A 23 5.49 -21.09 -7.68
CA HIS A 23 4.49 -20.47 -8.57
C HIS A 23 3.24 -20.01 -7.85
N GLU A 24 3.42 -19.51 -6.62
CA GLU A 24 2.34 -19.00 -5.78
C GLU A 24 2.27 -17.47 -5.84
N ASN A 25 1.07 -16.93 -5.72
CA ASN A 25 0.86 -15.49 -5.62
C ASN A 25 1.12 -15.01 -4.19
N VAL A 26 1.77 -13.86 -4.06
CA VAL A 26 2.01 -13.20 -2.78
C VAL A 26 1.31 -11.85 -2.77
N TRP A 27 0.46 -11.64 -1.78
CA TRP A 27 -0.15 -10.34 -1.51
C TRP A 27 0.67 -9.60 -0.44
N ILE A 28 1.05 -8.36 -0.72
CA ILE A 28 1.77 -7.52 0.22
C ILE A 28 1.19 -6.10 0.23
N ALA A 29 1.07 -5.49 1.41
CA ALA A 29 0.72 -4.08 1.52
C ALA A 29 1.93 -3.22 1.17
N GLN A 30 1.71 -2.15 0.37
CA GLN A 30 2.78 -1.23 -0.05
C GLN A 30 3.32 -0.33 1.06
N ARG A 31 2.68 -0.31 2.22
CA ARG A 31 3.07 0.51 3.38
C ARG A 31 2.73 -0.16 4.70
N GLU A 32 3.37 0.31 5.76
CA GLU A 32 3.01 -0.05 7.12
C GLU A 32 1.71 0.62 7.57
N GLY A 33 0.87 -0.13 8.26
CA GLY A 33 -0.40 0.35 8.80
C GLY A 33 -1.52 0.44 7.76
N ARG A 34 -2.70 0.84 8.24
CA ARG A 34 -3.90 1.02 7.43
C ARG A 34 -4.02 2.45 6.95
N ALA A 35 -4.44 2.66 5.70
CA ALA A 35 -4.76 3.98 5.17
C ALA A 35 -5.91 4.62 5.96
N LYS A 36 -5.76 5.91 6.31
CA LYS A 36 -6.76 6.67 7.05
C LYS A 36 -7.34 7.82 6.24
N ASP A 37 -6.58 8.30 5.27
CA ASP A 37 -6.84 9.50 4.48
C ASP A 37 -6.92 9.21 2.99
N SER A 38 -6.94 7.94 2.60
CA SER A 38 -6.90 7.48 1.19
C SER A 38 -5.70 7.98 0.38
N ASN A 39 -4.69 8.57 1.04
CA ASN A 39 -3.44 8.97 0.41
C ASN A 39 -2.42 7.83 0.53
N ASP A 40 -2.68 6.75 -0.19
CA ASP A 40 -1.82 5.59 -0.18
C ASP A 40 -0.55 5.86 -0.98
N ARG A 41 0.58 5.78 -0.29
CA ARG A 41 1.91 5.93 -0.90
C ARG A 41 2.76 4.71 -0.60
N THR A 42 3.43 4.23 -1.62
CA THR A 42 4.36 3.13 -1.50
C THR A 42 5.56 3.53 -0.66
N GLN A 43 5.92 2.71 0.31
CA GLN A 43 7.11 2.94 1.12
C GLN A 43 8.34 2.31 0.47
N ASP A 44 9.38 3.10 0.26
CA ASP A 44 10.67 2.65 -0.27
C ASP A 44 11.27 1.48 0.52
N SER A 45 11.01 1.41 1.83
CA SER A 45 11.48 0.32 2.69
C SER A 45 10.92 -1.04 2.29
N VAL A 46 9.67 -1.08 1.81
CA VAL A 46 9.05 -2.30 1.28
C VAL A 46 9.74 -2.74 0.00
N LEU A 47 9.98 -1.81 -0.93
CA LEU A 47 10.69 -2.09 -2.19
C LEU A 47 12.14 -2.52 -1.95
N LYS A 48 12.83 -1.83 -1.02
CA LYS A 48 14.19 -2.21 -0.62
C LYS A 48 14.23 -3.63 -0.03
N MET A 49 13.25 -3.98 0.79
CA MET A 49 13.11 -5.34 1.30
C MET A 49 12.86 -6.33 0.15
N LEU A 50 11.92 -6.07 -0.75
CA LEU A 50 11.61 -6.94 -1.88
C LEU A 50 12.82 -7.16 -2.79
N ALA A 51 13.65 -6.15 -3.01
CA ALA A 51 14.84 -6.22 -3.84
C ALA A 51 16.02 -7.00 -3.22
N MET A 52 15.92 -7.48 -1.97
CA MET A 52 17.02 -8.20 -1.29
C MET A 52 17.13 -9.68 -1.66
N GLY A 53 16.06 -10.28 -2.19
CA GLY A 53 15.90 -11.74 -2.26
C GLY A 53 16.32 -12.40 -3.57
N GLY A 54 16.41 -11.66 -4.67
CA GLY A 54 16.64 -12.23 -6.01
C GLY A 54 17.46 -11.34 -6.93
N GLY A 55 17.55 -11.75 -8.19
CA GLY A 55 18.14 -10.99 -9.27
C GLY A 55 19.64 -10.69 -9.16
N ARG A 56 20.20 -10.12 -10.24
CA ARG A 56 21.59 -9.63 -10.28
C ARG A 56 21.70 -8.20 -9.77
N ASP A 57 20.66 -7.43 -9.97
CA ASP A 57 20.53 -6.06 -9.50
C ASP A 57 19.11 -5.79 -8.98
N VAL A 58 18.82 -4.57 -8.57
CA VAL A 58 17.52 -4.18 -8.01
C VAL A 58 16.38 -4.39 -9.01
N ILE A 59 16.59 -4.02 -10.28
CA ILE A 59 15.55 -4.15 -11.33
C ILE A 59 15.28 -5.61 -11.61
N ASP A 60 16.31 -6.44 -11.82
CA ASP A 60 16.16 -7.87 -12.03
C ASP A 60 15.41 -8.53 -10.85
N SER A 61 15.78 -8.17 -9.62
CA SER A 61 15.13 -8.70 -8.43
C SER A 61 13.64 -8.33 -8.35
N LEU A 62 13.27 -7.08 -8.65
CA LEU A 62 11.87 -6.66 -8.65
C LEU A 62 11.09 -7.29 -9.81
N LYS A 63 11.69 -7.44 -10.99
CA LYS A 63 11.06 -8.08 -12.15
C LYS A 63 10.76 -9.57 -11.95
N GLU A 64 11.60 -10.29 -11.20
CA GLU A 64 11.33 -11.68 -10.82
C GLU A 64 10.00 -11.85 -10.06
N LEU A 65 9.57 -10.80 -9.36
CA LEU A 65 8.33 -10.82 -8.56
C LEU A 65 7.07 -10.60 -9.39
N ASN A 66 7.17 -10.16 -10.65
CA ASN A 66 6.03 -9.85 -11.53
C ASN A 66 5.01 -8.94 -10.81
N ILE A 67 5.46 -7.79 -10.33
CA ILE A 67 4.66 -6.89 -9.51
C ILE A 67 3.44 -6.40 -10.29
N VAL A 68 2.27 -6.58 -9.70
CA VAL A 68 0.97 -6.11 -10.21
C VAL A 68 0.34 -5.21 -9.14
N PRO A 69 0.41 -3.88 -9.29
CA PRO A 69 -0.29 -2.95 -8.41
C PRO A 69 -1.80 -3.22 -8.41
N ALA A 70 -2.40 -3.15 -7.22
CA ALA A 70 -3.83 -3.35 -7.04
C ALA A 70 -4.43 -2.23 -6.20
N ALA A 71 -5.57 -1.72 -6.63
CA ALA A 71 -6.35 -0.71 -5.95
C ALA A 71 -7.69 -1.27 -5.46
N LEU A 72 -8.11 -0.81 -4.29
CA LEU A 72 -9.39 -1.19 -3.69
C LEU A 72 -10.12 0.09 -3.28
N SER A 73 -11.34 0.29 -3.80
CA SER A 73 -12.19 1.42 -3.46
C SER A 73 -13.52 0.94 -2.92
N TYR A 74 -13.94 1.49 -1.78
CA TYR A 74 -15.27 1.29 -1.21
C TYR A 74 -16.13 2.51 -1.48
N GLU A 75 -17.41 2.30 -1.78
CA GLU A 75 -18.38 3.39 -1.86
C GLU A 75 -18.57 4.06 -0.49
N TYR A 76 -18.61 3.24 0.57
CA TYR A 76 -18.63 3.68 1.96
C TYR A 76 -17.51 2.99 2.75
N ASP A 77 -16.70 3.76 3.45
CA ASP A 77 -15.75 3.20 4.41
C ASP A 77 -16.45 3.00 5.76
N PRO A 78 -16.68 1.75 6.19
CA PRO A 78 -17.38 1.50 7.44
C PRO A 78 -16.65 2.02 8.69
N CYS A 79 -15.38 2.36 8.55
CA CYS A 79 -14.54 2.91 9.62
C CYS A 79 -14.32 4.42 9.51
N ASP A 80 -15.00 5.14 8.64
CA ASP A 80 -14.78 6.56 8.38
C ASP A 80 -14.86 7.41 9.65
N PHE A 81 -15.93 7.28 10.43
CA PHE A 81 -16.11 8.00 11.69
C PHE A 81 -15.07 7.62 12.76
N LEU A 82 -14.66 6.33 12.84
CA LEU A 82 -13.62 5.89 13.77
C LEU A 82 -12.25 6.46 13.39
N LYS A 83 -11.98 6.57 12.09
CA LYS A 83 -10.77 7.21 11.57
C LYS A 83 -10.76 8.71 11.87
N ALA A 84 -11.89 9.40 11.60
CA ALA A 84 -12.05 10.82 11.90
C ALA A 84 -11.89 11.09 13.41
N GLN A 85 -12.53 10.30 14.25
CA GLN A 85 -12.38 10.41 15.71
C GLN A 85 -10.94 10.21 16.17
N GLU A 86 -10.24 9.19 15.65
CA GLU A 86 -8.83 8.95 15.98
C GLU A 86 -7.95 10.13 15.55
N MET A 87 -8.18 10.69 14.36
CA MET A 87 -7.44 11.86 13.88
C MET A 87 -7.70 13.10 14.76
N GLN A 88 -8.94 13.32 15.15
CA GLN A 88 -9.33 14.39 16.05
C GLN A 88 -8.67 14.24 17.43
N LEU A 89 -8.74 13.05 18.04
CA LEU A 89 -8.10 12.77 19.32
C LEU A 89 -6.59 12.96 19.28
N LYS A 90 -5.94 12.57 18.19
CA LYS A 90 -4.50 12.80 18.00
C LYS A 90 -4.14 14.29 17.89
N ARG A 91 -5.03 15.10 17.32
CA ARG A 91 -4.85 16.55 17.22
C ARG A 91 -5.09 17.27 18.55
N ASP A 92 -6.15 16.88 19.28
CA ASP A 92 -6.69 17.64 20.39
C ASP A 92 -6.19 17.14 21.76
N VAL A 93 -5.68 15.91 21.84
CA VAL A 93 -5.22 15.29 23.09
C VAL A 93 -3.74 14.93 23.00
N GLU A 94 -2.92 15.67 23.75
CA GLU A 94 -1.49 15.41 23.84
C GLU A 94 -1.21 13.99 24.37
N GLY A 95 -0.35 13.25 23.70
CA GLY A 95 0.04 11.89 24.09
C GLY A 95 -1.01 10.82 23.82
N PHE A 96 -2.10 11.12 23.11
CA PHE A 96 -3.13 10.12 22.77
C PHE A 96 -2.50 8.91 22.05
N LYS A 97 -2.80 7.73 22.56
CA LYS A 97 -2.43 6.45 21.97
C LYS A 97 -3.66 5.57 21.86
N LYS A 98 -3.86 5.03 20.69
CA LYS A 98 -4.91 4.06 20.42
C LYS A 98 -4.70 2.79 21.25
N SER A 99 -5.75 2.26 21.85
CA SER A 99 -5.72 0.98 22.57
C SER A 99 -5.84 -0.23 21.66
N GLN A 100 -5.48 -1.40 22.14
CA GLN A 100 -5.72 -2.66 21.41
C GLN A 100 -7.22 -2.93 21.20
N ALA A 101 -8.07 -2.52 22.15
CA ALA A 101 -9.52 -2.66 22.04
C ALA A 101 -10.07 -1.80 20.89
N ASP A 102 -9.57 -0.58 20.71
CA ASP A 102 -9.93 0.27 19.58
C ASP A 102 -9.49 -0.33 18.24
N ASP A 103 -8.32 -0.96 18.21
CA ASP A 103 -7.84 -1.66 16.99
C ASP A 103 -8.73 -2.86 16.64
N LEU A 104 -9.13 -3.65 17.63
CA LEU A 104 -10.03 -4.78 17.43
C LEU A 104 -11.42 -4.30 16.97
N MET A 105 -11.96 -3.25 17.58
CA MET A 105 -13.22 -2.64 17.15
C MET A 105 -13.15 -2.14 15.70
N ASN A 106 -12.08 -1.45 15.33
CA ASN A 106 -11.87 -1.01 13.94
C ASN A 106 -11.80 -2.18 12.96
N MET A 107 -11.12 -3.27 13.33
CA MET A 107 -11.05 -4.47 12.49
C MET A 107 -12.43 -5.10 12.32
N GLN A 108 -13.18 -5.27 13.39
CA GLN A 108 -14.53 -5.83 13.38
C GLN A 108 -15.48 -4.97 12.54
N THR A 109 -15.48 -3.65 12.75
CA THR A 109 -16.27 -2.70 11.96
C THR A 109 -15.89 -2.75 10.49
N GLY A 110 -14.59 -2.80 10.17
CA GLY A 110 -14.10 -2.90 8.80
C GLY A 110 -14.48 -4.20 8.09
N ILE A 111 -14.59 -5.32 8.81
CA ILE A 111 -14.98 -6.61 8.24
C ILE A 111 -16.50 -6.68 8.01
N PHE A 112 -17.30 -6.33 9.01
CA PHE A 112 -18.75 -6.55 9.01
C PHE A 112 -19.55 -5.34 8.56
N GLY A 113 -18.98 -4.13 8.58
CA GLY A 113 -19.67 -2.90 8.22
C GLY A 113 -20.05 -2.85 6.73
N TYR A 114 -21.13 -2.12 6.44
CA TYR A 114 -21.63 -1.92 5.07
C TYR A 114 -20.64 -1.08 4.26
N LYS A 115 -20.36 -1.49 3.02
CA LYS A 115 -19.36 -0.86 2.14
C LYS A 115 -19.95 -0.32 0.84
N GLY A 116 -21.26 -0.55 0.60
CA GLY A 116 -21.85 -0.25 -0.70
C GLY A 116 -21.19 -1.06 -1.81
N HIS A 117 -20.88 -0.41 -2.91
CA HIS A 117 -20.10 -1.02 -3.99
C HIS A 117 -18.63 -1.12 -3.60
N VAL A 118 -18.03 -2.25 -3.92
CA VAL A 118 -16.61 -2.50 -3.76
C VAL A 118 -16.00 -2.62 -5.14
N HIS A 119 -15.03 -1.77 -5.43
CA HIS A 119 -14.28 -1.78 -6.68
C HIS A 119 -12.87 -2.27 -6.42
N PHE A 120 -12.50 -3.35 -7.10
CA PHE A 120 -11.15 -3.91 -7.08
C PHE A 120 -10.57 -3.84 -8.49
N GLN A 121 -9.44 -3.20 -8.63
CA GLN A 121 -8.74 -3.01 -9.90
C GLN A 121 -7.28 -3.42 -9.78
N THR A 122 -6.84 -4.29 -10.66
CA THR A 122 -5.40 -4.58 -10.86
C THR A 122 -4.89 -3.87 -12.10
N SER A 123 -3.65 -3.42 -12.06
CA SER A 123 -2.94 -2.99 -13.26
C SER A 123 -2.42 -4.20 -14.06
N THR A 124 -1.74 -3.94 -15.17
CA THR A 124 -0.82 -4.90 -15.79
C THR A 124 0.44 -5.06 -14.94
N CYS A 125 1.19 -6.16 -15.17
CA CYS A 125 2.52 -6.33 -14.59
C CYS A 125 3.45 -5.19 -15.06
N ILE A 126 4.17 -4.56 -14.14
CA ILE A 126 5.00 -3.37 -14.39
C ILE A 126 6.43 -3.69 -14.84
N ASN A 127 6.73 -4.92 -15.25
CA ASN A 127 8.10 -5.35 -15.59
C ASN A 127 8.75 -4.52 -16.71
N ASP A 128 7.98 -4.13 -17.72
CA ASP A 128 8.51 -3.31 -18.83
C ASP A 128 8.81 -1.88 -18.36
N GLU A 129 7.97 -1.34 -17.50
CA GLU A 129 8.17 -0.02 -16.92
C GLU A 129 9.35 -0.01 -15.92
N LEU A 130 9.55 -1.09 -15.17
CA LEU A 130 10.75 -1.27 -14.34
C LEU A 130 12.02 -1.31 -15.17
N GLU A 131 11.99 -1.97 -16.35
CA GLU A 131 13.15 -2.01 -17.25
C GLU A 131 13.51 -0.62 -17.75
N ALA A 132 12.53 0.23 -18.02
CA ALA A 132 12.76 1.63 -18.43
C ALA A 132 13.47 2.48 -17.37
N LEU A 133 13.43 2.07 -16.09
CA LEU A 133 14.15 2.72 -14.99
C LEU A 133 15.59 2.21 -14.81
N ARG A 134 16.02 1.24 -15.61
CA ARG A 134 17.38 0.68 -15.55
C ARG A 134 18.41 1.78 -15.83
N GLY A 135 19.44 1.83 -15.01
CA GLY A 135 20.50 2.83 -15.12
C GLY A 135 20.33 4.06 -14.25
N LEU A 136 19.18 4.23 -13.60
CA LEU A 136 19.02 5.30 -12.62
C LEU A 136 19.91 5.08 -11.39
N PRO A 137 20.42 6.17 -10.78
CA PRO A 137 21.14 6.09 -9.51
C PRO A 137 20.27 5.43 -8.43
N LYS A 138 20.86 4.59 -7.57
CA LYS A 138 20.15 3.92 -6.47
C LYS A 138 19.40 4.88 -5.54
N THR A 139 19.89 6.11 -5.40
CA THR A 139 19.27 7.17 -4.61
C THR A 139 17.90 7.61 -5.17
N GLU A 140 17.70 7.48 -6.47
CA GLU A 140 16.47 7.90 -7.17
C GLU A 140 15.59 6.69 -7.53
N LEU A 141 16.19 5.54 -7.77
CA LEU A 141 15.53 4.36 -8.32
C LEU A 141 14.29 3.95 -7.49
N PHE A 142 14.44 3.81 -6.17
CA PHE A 142 13.33 3.37 -5.32
C PHE A 142 12.19 4.41 -5.29
N ALA A 143 12.51 5.70 -5.27
CA ALA A 143 11.49 6.75 -5.36
C ALA A 143 10.73 6.67 -6.68
N ARG A 144 11.41 6.44 -7.80
CA ARG A 144 10.75 6.27 -9.12
C ARG A 144 9.90 5.02 -9.21
N VAL A 145 10.35 3.91 -8.62
CA VAL A 145 9.53 2.69 -8.54
C VAL A 145 8.31 2.91 -7.65
N SER A 146 8.45 3.62 -6.52
CA SER A 146 7.31 3.99 -5.66
C SER A 146 6.30 4.85 -6.42
N GLU A 147 6.75 5.90 -7.10
CA GLU A 147 5.91 6.77 -7.94
C GLU A 147 5.17 5.98 -9.04
N LEU A 148 5.85 5.03 -9.67
CA LEU A 148 5.26 4.16 -10.69
C LEU A 148 4.12 3.32 -10.11
N ILE A 149 4.34 2.66 -8.97
CA ILE A 149 3.32 1.85 -8.30
C ILE A 149 2.15 2.72 -7.86
N ASP A 150 2.42 3.87 -7.23
CA ASP A 150 1.41 4.82 -6.76
C ASP A 150 0.55 5.33 -7.92
N LYS A 151 1.16 5.62 -9.08
CA LYS A 151 0.44 6.01 -10.29
C LYS A 151 -0.57 4.94 -10.71
N HIS A 152 -0.16 3.67 -10.77
CA HIS A 152 -1.06 2.57 -11.13
C HIS A 152 -2.18 2.39 -10.10
N ILE A 153 -1.89 2.52 -8.81
CA ILE A 153 -2.89 2.44 -7.74
C ILE A 153 -3.91 3.59 -7.88
N HIS A 154 -3.43 4.83 -8.04
CA HIS A 154 -4.32 5.99 -8.16
C HIS A 154 -5.18 5.94 -9.43
N LEU A 155 -4.63 5.46 -10.55
CA LEU A 155 -5.42 5.24 -11.77
C LEU A 155 -6.46 4.12 -11.61
N GLY A 156 -6.22 3.19 -10.71
CA GLY A 156 -7.15 2.11 -10.38
C GLY A 156 -8.27 2.51 -9.41
N TYR A 157 -8.22 3.70 -8.79
CA TYR A 157 -9.26 4.15 -7.88
C TYR A 157 -10.57 4.43 -8.60
N ARG A 158 -11.67 4.10 -7.92
CA ARG A 158 -13.02 4.51 -8.29
C ARG A 158 -13.53 5.51 -7.28
N LEU A 159 -13.96 6.68 -7.78
CA LEU A 159 -14.65 7.67 -6.99
C LEU A 159 -16.18 7.43 -7.09
N TYR A 160 -16.86 7.66 -5.99
CA TYR A 160 -18.32 7.51 -5.87
C TYR A 160 -18.97 8.87 -5.61
N PRO A 161 -20.28 9.03 -5.82
CA PRO A 161 -20.98 10.32 -5.64
C PRO A 161 -20.69 10.98 -4.29
N GLY A 162 -20.60 10.20 -3.20
CA GLY A 162 -20.27 10.72 -1.86
C GLY A 162 -18.91 11.43 -1.79
N ASN A 163 -17.93 11.01 -2.58
CA ASN A 163 -16.62 11.65 -2.62
C ASN A 163 -16.69 13.07 -3.22
N TYR A 164 -17.53 13.25 -4.28
CA TYR A 164 -17.75 14.55 -4.92
C TYR A 164 -18.51 15.49 -3.99
N VAL A 165 -19.59 15.00 -3.35
CA VAL A 165 -20.34 15.79 -2.36
C VAL A 165 -19.44 16.24 -1.21
N ALA A 166 -18.60 15.36 -0.68
CA ALA A 166 -17.66 15.72 0.38
C ALA A 166 -16.65 16.78 -0.09
N CYS A 167 -16.17 16.68 -1.34
CA CYS A 167 -15.27 17.68 -1.93
C CYS A 167 -15.95 19.04 -2.05
N ASP A 168 -17.19 19.09 -2.57
CA ASP A 168 -17.97 20.32 -2.74
C ASP A 168 -18.22 21.00 -1.38
N LEU A 169 -18.63 20.22 -0.37
CA LEU A 169 -18.82 20.75 0.99
C LEU A 169 -17.55 21.35 1.60
N LEU A 170 -16.40 20.73 1.34
CA LEU A 170 -15.11 21.26 1.82
C LEU A 170 -14.67 22.54 1.10
N GLN A 171 -15.07 22.71 -0.16
CA GLN A 171 -14.74 23.89 -0.95
C GLN A 171 -15.76 25.02 -0.79
N GLY A 172 -16.87 24.79 -0.08
CA GLY A 172 -17.90 25.79 0.18
C GLY A 172 -18.76 26.12 -1.06
N SER A 173 -18.87 25.17 -1.99
CA SER A 173 -19.65 25.26 -3.22
C SER A 173 -20.98 24.53 -3.11
#